data_568ae9b1f43b466f5e492fa698f4a7cb
#
_entry.id   568ae9b1f43b466f5e492fa698f4a7cb
#
_cell.length_a   1.000
_cell.length_b   1.000
_cell.length_c   1.000
_cell.angle_alpha   90.00
_cell.angle_beta   90.00
_cell.angle_gamma   90.00
#
_symmetry.space_group_name_H-M   'P 1'
#
loop_
_entity.id
_entity.type
_entity.pdbx_description
1 polymer ?
#
loop_
_entity_poly.entity_id
_entity_poly.type
_entity_poly.pdbx_seq_one_letter_code
_entity_poly.pdbx_strand_id
1 'polypeptide(L)'
;MEQSFFKFDKRIESAAEVALNLCSAPFEEIEKTARFNSMKVLSAFAKNKVSEAHFAGSTGYGYDDRGRETLDNVFADAFGAEAALVRHNFVSGTHAITTALFGVLRPGDIMLACTGKPYDTLDEVIGLRGKGMGSLMEYGVIYRQVDLKDGEPDLEGIKAALSEQLKNGTPVKMAYIQRSRGYSLRPSLTIAKIREVADLVKSVSPETAVVVDNCYGEFVEREEPTQAGADLIIGSLIKN
;
A
#
# COMPACT_ATOMS: atom_id res chain seq x y z
N MET A 1 40.68 12.50 -11.92
CA MET A 1 40.36 13.28 -10.70
C MET A 1 39.22 14.20 -11.07
N GLU A 2 38.01 13.84 -10.64
CA GLU A 2 36.87 14.76 -10.73
C GLU A 2 37.16 15.97 -9.85
N GLN A 3 37.04 17.17 -10.41
CA GLN A 3 37.13 18.41 -9.62
C GLN A 3 35.97 18.48 -8.64
N SER A 4 36.25 18.20 -7.37
CA SER A 4 35.27 18.45 -6.32
C SER A 4 35.07 19.95 -6.17
N PHE A 5 33.81 20.41 -6.35
CA PHE A 5 33.44 21.81 -6.15
C PHE A 5 33.39 22.18 -4.64
N PHE A 6 33.40 21.20 -3.77
CA PHE A 6 33.36 21.37 -2.33
C PHE A 6 34.61 20.81 -1.68
N LYS A 7 35.14 21.48 -0.65
CA LYS A 7 36.21 20.99 0.19
C LYS A 7 35.62 20.43 1.48
N PHE A 8 35.70 19.11 1.62
CA PHE A 8 35.34 18.45 2.86
C PHE A 8 36.56 18.13 3.72
N ASP A 9 36.36 17.92 5.02
CA ASP A 9 37.38 17.34 5.89
C ASP A 9 37.72 15.91 5.39
N LYS A 10 38.99 15.57 5.32
CA LYS A 10 39.46 14.27 4.85
C LYS A 10 38.83 13.07 5.60
N ARG A 11 38.46 13.26 6.89
CA ARG A 11 37.78 12.23 7.67
C ARG A 11 36.38 11.95 7.14
N ILE A 12 35.69 13.00 6.66
CA ILE A 12 34.35 12.87 6.06
C ILE A 12 34.46 12.17 4.71
N GLU A 13 35.44 12.56 3.87
CA GLU A 13 35.68 11.92 2.58
C GLU A 13 36.00 10.44 2.75
N SER A 14 36.92 10.09 3.65
CA SER A 14 37.27 8.71 3.95
C SER A 14 36.10 7.90 4.49
N ALA A 15 35.30 8.48 5.40
CA ALA A 15 34.10 7.81 5.92
C ALA A 15 33.04 7.57 4.83
N ALA A 16 32.87 8.52 3.90
CA ALA A 16 31.96 8.37 2.77
C ALA A 16 32.39 7.26 1.82
N GLU A 17 33.72 7.16 1.50
CA GLU A 17 34.25 6.08 0.68
C GLU A 17 34.02 4.70 1.31
N VAL A 18 34.29 4.58 2.62
CA VAL A 18 34.02 3.32 3.36
C VAL A 18 32.53 2.99 3.32
N ALA A 19 31.65 3.96 3.57
CA ALA A 19 30.20 3.75 3.53
C ALA A 19 29.72 3.31 2.14
N LEU A 20 30.17 3.95 1.07
CA LEU A 20 29.84 3.58 -0.31
C LEU A 20 30.28 2.15 -0.64
N ASN A 21 31.49 1.77 -0.23
CA ASN A 21 31.99 0.41 -0.43
C ASN A 21 31.15 -0.64 0.33
N LEU A 22 30.74 -0.34 1.55
CA LEU A 22 29.85 -1.22 2.34
C LEU A 22 28.45 -1.33 1.74
N CYS A 23 27.95 -0.28 1.09
CA CYS A 23 26.63 -0.25 0.46
C CYS A 23 26.62 -0.78 -0.99
N SER A 24 27.76 -1.13 -1.58
CA SER A 24 27.82 -1.54 -3.00
C SER A 24 26.91 -2.73 -3.32
N ALA A 25 26.98 -3.80 -2.54
CA ALA A 25 26.16 -5.00 -2.78
C ALA A 25 24.66 -4.74 -2.56
N PRO A 26 24.20 -4.07 -1.48
CA PRO A 26 22.81 -3.63 -1.38
C PRO A 26 22.36 -2.75 -2.56
N PHE A 27 23.18 -1.83 -3.04
CA PHE A 27 22.83 -0.98 -4.19
C PHE A 27 22.66 -1.78 -5.48
N GLU A 28 23.50 -2.78 -5.72
CA GLU A 28 23.37 -3.67 -6.87
C GLU A 28 22.03 -4.43 -6.87
N GLU A 29 21.55 -4.89 -5.70
CA GLU A 29 20.26 -5.57 -5.60
C GLU A 29 19.08 -4.61 -5.79
N ILE A 30 19.18 -3.39 -5.25
CA ILE A 30 18.19 -2.33 -5.49
C ILE A 30 18.12 -2.00 -6.98
N GLU A 31 19.27 -1.85 -7.65
CA GLU A 31 19.32 -1.56 -9.09
C GLU A 31 18.69 -2.66 -9.95
N LYS A 32 18.91 -3.93 -9.60
CA LYS A 32 18.25 -5.06 -10.26
C LYS A 32 16.72 -5.00 -10.11
N THR A 33 16.23 -4.64 -8.92
CA THR A 33 14.80 -4.49 -8.65
C THR A 33 14.22 -3.30 -9.39
N ALA A 34 14.91 -2.15 -9.34
CA ALA A 34 14.52 -0.93 -10.06
C ALA A 34 14.43 -1.17 -11.57
N ARG A 35 15.45 -1.83 -12.15
CA ARG A 35 15.42 -2.20 -13.57
C ARG A 35 14.26 -3.12 -13.93
N PHE A 36 13.99 -4.14 -13.11
CA PHE A 36 12.86 -5.04 -13.32
C PHE A 36 11.54 -4.28 -13.32
N ASN A 37 11.30 -3.44 -12.32
CA ASN A 37 10.06 -2.67 -12.18
C ASN A 37 9.92 -1.61 -13.27
N SER A 38 11.01 -0.94 -13.68
CA SER A 38 10.99 -0.03 -14.82
C SER A 38 10.56 -0.73 -16.11
N MET A 39 11.08 -1.93 -16.37
CA MET A 39 10.68 -2.73 -17.53
C MET A 39 9.21 -3.20 -17.43
N LYS A 40 8.74 -3.55 -16.22
CA LYS A 40 7.34 -3.90 -15.97
C LYS A 40 6.41 -2.74 -16.32
N VAL A 41 6.73 -1.52 -15.87
CA VAL A 41 5.96 -0.30 -16.19
C VAL A 41 5.99 0.00 -17.68
N LEU A 42 7.17 -0.02 -18.33
CA LEU A 42 7.28 0.19 -19.78
C LEU A 42 6.49 -0.85 -20.58
N SER A 43 6.48 -2.11 -20.13
CA SER A 43 5.68 -3.17 -20.74
C SER A 43 4.17 -2.87 -20.63
N ALA A 44 3.71 -2.36 -19.48
CA ALA A 44 2.31 -1.94 -19.30
C ALA A 44 1.94 -0.78 -20.26
N PHE A 45 2.81 0.20 -20.43
CA PHE A 45 2.62 1.28 -21.41
C PHE A 45 2.53 0.74 -22.85
N ALA A 46 3.45 -0.15 -23.23
CA ALA A 46 3.46 -0.76 -24.56
C ALA A 46 2.22 -1.63 -24.83
N LYS A 47 1.82 -2.46 -23.86
CA LYS A 47 0.62 -3.32 -23.93
C LYS A 47 -0.64 -2.49 -24.16
N ASN A 48 -0.78 -1.37 -23.44
CA ASN A 48 -1.92 -0.47 -23.54
C ASN A 48 -1.78 0.56 -24.69
N LYS A 49 -0.75 0.43 -25.52
CA LYS A 49 -0.52 1.28 -26.71
C LYS A 49 -0.57 2.77 -26.40
N VAL A 50 0.04 3.16 -25.27
CA VAL A 50 0.09 4.58 -24.87
C VAL A 50 0.76 5.40 -25.97
N SER A 51 0.14 6.51 -26.34
CA SER A 51 0.58 7.39 -27.39
C SER A 51 0.26 8.85 -27.05
N GLU A 52 0.73 9.80 -27.84
CA GLU A 52 0.47 11.24 -27.67
C GLU A 52 -1.02 11.57 -27.54
N ALA A 53 -1.88 10.83 -28.24
CA ALA A 53 -3.33 11.02 -28.17
C ALA A 53 -3.95 10.88 -26.78
N HIS A 54 -3.30 10.14 -25.86
CA HIS A 54 -3.77 9.94 -24.50
C HIS A 54 -3.45 11.14 -23.58
N PHE A 55 -2.58 12.04 -24.01
CA PHE A 55 -2.22 13.26 -23.29
C PHE A 55 -3.02 14.48 -23.74
N ALA A 56 -3.89 14.33 -24.74
CA ALA A 56 -4.79 15.39 -25.17
C ALA A 56 -5.80 15.71 -24.07
N GLY A 57 -6.12 16.99 -23.91
CA GLY A 57 -7.15 17.45 -22.98
C GLY A 57 -8.53 16.86 -23.30
N SER A 58 -9.31 16.54 -22.27
CA SER A 58 -10.70 16.09 -22.40
C SER A 58 -11.66 17.06 -21.71
N THR A 59 -12.96 16.81 -21.86
CA THR A 59 -14.02 17.64 -21.22
C THR A 59 -14.08 17.47 -19.70
N GLY A 60 -13.41 16.46 -19.16
CA GLY A 60 -13.45 16.14 -17.74
C GLY A 60 -14.66 15.34 -17.26
N TYR A 61 -15.67 15.15 -18.11
CA TYR A 61 -16.86 14.34 -17.75
C TYR A 61 -16.57 12.85 -17.60
N GLY A 62 -15.48 12.35 -18.16
CA GLY A 62 -15.07 10.95 -18.05
C GLY A 62 -15.75 9.98 -18.99
N TYR A 63 -16.64 10.44 -19.86
CA TYR A 63 -17.23 9.64 -20.93
C TYR A 63 -16.24 9.56 -22.09
N ASP A 64 -15.89 8.33 -22.52
CA ASP A 64 -14.93 8.06 -23.60
C ASP A 64 -13.56 8.76 -23.39
N ASP A 65 -13.15 8.91 -22.13
CA ASP A 65 -11.87 9.55 -21.80
C ASP A 65 -10.76 8.51 -21.91
N ARG A 66 -10.15 8.45 -23.10
CA ARG A 66 -9.07 7.51 -23.42
C ARG A 66 -7.91 7.59 -22.43
N GLY A 67 -7.55 8.79 -21.97
CA GLY A 67 -6.45 9.00 -21.05
C GLY A 67 -6.72 8.32 -19.71
N ARG A 68 -7.92 8.47 -19.16
CA ARG A 68 -8.31 7.86 -17.88
C ARG A 68 -8.38 6.35 -17.95
N GLU A 69 -9.08 5.82 -18.94
CA GLU A 69 -9.23 4.36 -19.11
C GLU A 69 -7.88 3.69 -19.34
N THR A 70 -7.05 4.29 -20.19
CA THR A 70 -5.71 3.76 -20.46
C THR A 70 -4.82 3.85 -19.22
N LEU A 71 -4.91 4.93 -18.43
CA LEU A 71 -4.16 5.06 -17.18
C LEU A 71 -4.56 3.99 -16.17
N ASP A 72 -5.85 3.74 -15.99
CA ASP A 72 -6.34 2.66 -15.12
C ASP A 72 -5.80 1.30 -15.57
N ASN A 73 -5.82 1.00 -16.87
CA ASN A 73 -5.31 -0.25 -17.42
C ASN A 73 -3.78 -0.38 -17.24
N VAL A 74 -3.02 0.69 -17.46
CA VAL A 74 -1.56 0.71 -17.23
C VAL A 74 -1.24 0.41 -15.76
N PHE A 75 -2.00 1.00 -14.83
CA PHE A 75 -1.84 0.72 -13.40
C PHE A 75 -2.23 -0.72 -13.06
N ALA A 76 -3.36 -1.22 -13.55
CA ALA A 76 -3.77 -2.60 -13.34
C ALA A 76 -2.67 -3.57 -13.80
N ASP A 77 -2.13 -3.38 -15.00
CA ASP A 77 -1.05 -4.20 -15.54
C ASP A 77 0.26 -4.07 -14.72
N ALA A 78 0.65 -2.85 -14.33
CA ALA A 78 1.89 -2.63 -13.61
C ALA A 78 1.86 -3.20 -12.19
N PHE A 79 0.69 -3.18 -11.54
CA PHE A 79 0.49 -3.69 -10.20
C PHE A 79 -0.05 -5.14 -10.15
N GLY A 80 -0.28 -5.77 -11.31
CA GLY A 80 -0.81 -7.12 -11.40
C GLY A 80 -2.23 -7.27 -10.82
N ALA A 81 -3.07 -6.25 -11.01
CA ALA A 81 -4.45 -6.20 -10.57
C ALA A 81 -5.43 -6.41 -11.75
N GLU A 82 -6.67 -6.80 -11.46
CA GLU A 82 -7.73 -6.92 -12.46
C GLU A 82 -8.20 -5.55 -12.98
N ALA A 83 -8.20 -4.55 -12.08
CA ALA A 83 -8.63 -3.19 -12.38
C ALA A 83 -7.89 -2.19 -11.47
N ALA A 84 -7.87 -0.94 -11.90
CA ALA A 84 -7.34 0.16 -11.10
C ALA A 84 -8.24 1.40 -11.24
N LEU A 85 -8.16 2.28 -10.26
CA LEU A 85 -8.81 3.58 -10.27
C LEU A 85 -7.77 4.64 -9.93
N VAL A 86 -7.29 5.37 -10.95
CA VAL A 86 -6.25 6.38 -10.81
C VAL A 86 -6.84 7.74 -11.14
N ARG A 87 -6.92 8.61 -10.14
CA ARG A 87 -7.56 9.93 -10.32
C ARG A 87 -6.78 11.02 -9.58
N HIS A 88 -6.57 12.13 -10.24
CA HIS A 88 -6.01 13.34 -9.63
C HIS A 88 -6.95 13.97 -8.59
N ASN A 89 -8.23 13.61 -8.62
CA ASN A 89 -9.22 14.03 -7.64
C ASN A 89 -8.99 13.39 -6.25
N PHE A 90 -8.23 12.31 -6.16
CA PHE A 90 -7.70 11.84 -4.88
C PHE A 90 -6.58 12.79 -4.45
N VAL A 91 -6.92 13.76 -3.63
CA VAL A 91 -6.00 14.85 -3.24
C VAL A 91 -4.86 14.40 -2.32
N SER A 92 -4.95 13.19 -1.76
CA SER A 92 -3.93 12.59 -0.89
C SER A 92 -4.08 11.08 -0.79
N GLY A 93 -3.04 10.38 -0.29
CA GLY A 93 -3.14 8.96 0.05
C GLY A 93 -4.22 8.69 1.10
N THR A 94 -4.35 9.56 2.11
CA THR A 94 -5.42 9.47 3.11
C THR A 94 -6.80 9.53 2.48
N HIS A 95 -7.03 10.41 1.49
CA HIS A 95 -8.29 10.50 0.77
C HIS A 95 -8.58 9.23 -0.03
N ALA A 96 -7.59 8.68 -0.72
CA ALA A 96 -7.74 7.42 -1.45
C ALA A 96 -8.08 6.25 -0.51
N ILE A 97 -7.36 6.13 0.63
CA ILE A 97 -7.64 5.11 1.64
C ILE A 97 -9.05 5.29 2.21
N THR A 98 -9.44 6.52 2.58
CA THR A 98 -10.79 6.82 3.09
C THR A 98 -11.86 6.38 2.12
N THR A 99 -11.68 6.71 0.83
CA THR A 99 -12.62 6.32 -0.23
C THR A 99 -12.75 4.81 -0.33
N ALA A 100 -11.64 4.08 -0.27
CA ALA A 100 -11.63 2.62 -0.28
C ALA A 100 -12.33 2.03 0.95
N LEU A 101 -12.04 2.56 2.15
CA LEU A 101 -12.67 2.10 3.39
C LEU A 101 -14.19 2.27 3.35
N PHE A 102 -14.71 3.46 3.02
CA PHE A 102 -16.15 3.71 2.89
C PHE A 102 -16.76 3.00 1.66
N GLY A 103 -15.96 2.69 0.65
CA GLY A 103 -16.38 1.90 -0.52
C GLY A 103 -16.71 0.45 -0.16
N VAL A 104 -15.94 -0.15 0.74
CA VAL A 104 -16.05 -1.57 1.12
C VAL A 104 -16.92 -1.78 2.35
N LEU A 105 -16.79 -0.92 3.37
CA LEU A 105 -17.40 -1.09 4.69
C LEU A 105 -18.80 -0.46 4.75
N ARG A 106 -19.70 -1.12 5.49
CA ARG A 106 -21.09 -0.68 5.76
C ARG A 106 -21.34 -0.70 7.27
N PRO A 107 -22.41 -0.04 7.76
CA PRO A 107 -22.81 -0.12 9.17
C PRO A 107 -22.96 -1.57 9.65
N GLY A 108 -22.33 -1.89 10.77
CA GLY A 108 -22.27 -3.23 11.33
C GLY A 108 -21.08 -4.07 10.87
N ASP A 109 -20.38 -3.68 9.81
CA ASP A 109 -19.18 -4.40 9.36
C ASP A 109 -18.01 -4.21 10.34
N ILE A 110 -17.14 -5.23 10.40
CA ILE A 110 -15.91 -5.20 11.20
C ILE A 110 -14.71 -4.95 10.30
N MET A 111 -13.95 -3.90 10.62
CA MET A 111 -12.59 -3.65 10.13
C MET A 111 -11.58 -4.16 11.16
N LEU A 112 -10.74 -5.13 10.79
CA LEU A 112 -9.65 -5.64 11.61
C LEU A 112 -8.32 -5.09 11.09
N ALA A 113 -7.67 -4.22 11.85
CA ALA A 113 -6.30 -3.79 11.58
C ALA A 113 -5.33 -4.89 12.03
N CYS A 114 -4.65 -5.53 11.08
CA CYS A 114 -3.82 -6.71 11.31
C CYS A 114 -2.35 -6.39 11.65
N THR A 115 -1.96 -5.12 11.58
CA THR A 115 -0.57 -4.67 11.75
C THR A 115 -0.43 -3.56 12.78
N GLY A 116 -1.25 -3.62 13.81
CA GLY A 116 -1.37 -2.59 14.82
C GLY A 116 -2.22 -1.41 14.34
N LYS A 117 -2.14 -0.32 15.09
CA LYS A 117 -2.87 0.90 14.77
C LYS A 117 -2.43 1.46 13.41
N PRO A 118 -3.38 1.78 12.51
CA PRO A 118 -3.07 2.46 11.26
C PRO A 118 -2.38 3.81 11.43
N TYR A 119 -1.82 4.35 10.35
CA TYR A 119 -1.15 5.63 10.35
C TYR A 119 -2.05 6.75 10.91
N ASP A 120 -1.45 7.70 11.62
CA ASP A 120 -2.15 8.70 12.44
C ASP A 120 -3.15 9.59 11.67
N THR A 121 -2.96 9.78 10.36
CA THR A 121 -3.92 10.51 9.50
C THR A 121 -5.25 9.76 9.35
N LEU A 122 -5.29 8.45 9.66
CA LEU A 122 -6.51 7.65 9.66
C LEU A 122 -7.23 7.65 11.02
N ASP A 123 -6.63 8.17 12.07
CA ASP A 123 -7.25 8.20 13.40
C ASP A 123 -8.62 8.90 13.38
N GLU A 124 -8.72 10.03 12.69
CA GLU A 124 -10.00 10.76 12.56
C GLU A 124 -10.96 10.09 11.57
N VAL A 125 -10.44 9.50 10.49
CA VAL A 125 -11.23 8.73 9.52
C VAL A 125 -11.89 7.53 10.18
N ILE A 126 -11.16 6.81 11.02
CA ILE A 126 -11.67 5.63 11.74
C ILE A 126 -12.57 6.08 12.90
N GLY A 127 -12.23 7.16 13.60
CA GLY A 127 -12.90 7.67 14.79
C GLY A 127 -12.15 7.38 16.08
N LEU A 128 -10.84 7.09 16.00
CA LEU A 128 -9.97 6.85 17.16
C LEU A 128 -9.55 8.16 17.83
N ARG A 129 -9.66 9.28 17.13
CA ARG A 129 -9.33 10.63 17.60
C ARG A 129 -10.34 11.64 17.07
N GLY A 130 -10.37 12.81 17.69
CA GLY A 130 -11.26 13.91 17.29
C GLY A 130 -12.67 13.78 17.88
N LYS A 131 -13.64 14.45 17.26
CA LYS A 131 -15.05 14.41 17.67
C LYS A 131 -15.83 13.24 17.06
N GLY A 132 -15.17 12.41 16.24
CA GLY A 132 -15.76 11.26 15.57
C GLY A 132 -16.76 11.59 14.44
N MET A 133 -17.01 12.87 14.16
CA MET A 133 -17.99 13.29 13.14
C MET A 133 -17.55 12.88 11.74
N GLY A 134 -18.38 12.15 11.01
CA GLY A 134 -18.09 11.63 9.68
C GLY A 134 -17.11 10.46 9.65
N SER A 135 -16.79 9.86 10.81
CA SER A 135 -15.88 8.73 10.90
C SER A 135 -16.57 7.39 10.58
N LEU A 136 -15.75 6.35 10.33
CA LEU A 136 -16.24 4.97 10.14
C LEU A 136 -17.03 4.49 11.37
N MET A 137 -16.54 4.78 12.59
CA MET A 137 -17.23 4.37 13.82
C MET A 137 -18.57 5.08 13.99
N GLU A 138 -18.67 6.38 13.66
CA GLU A 138 -19.95 7.10 13.65
C GLU A 138 -20.89 6.55 12.58
N TYR A 139 -20.36 6.13 11.44
CA TYR A 139 -21.10 5.45 10.38
C TYR A 139 -21.60 4.05 10.79
N GLY A 140 -21.14 3.54 11.93
CA GLY A 140 -21.55 2.24 12.46
C GLY A 140 -20.58 1.08 12.15
N VAL A 141 -19.40 1.36 11.62
CA VAL A 141 -18.36 0.34 11.41
C VAL A 141 -17.68 0.03 12.74
N ILE A 142 -17.41 -1.23 12.98
CA ILE A 142 -16.75 -1.71 14.20
C ILE A 142 -15.25 -1.85 13.92
N TYR A 143 -14.42 -1.06 14.61
CA TYR A 143 -12.97 -1.18 14.53
C TYR A 143 -12.43 -2.20 15.53
N ARG A 144 -11.53 -3.05 15.09
CA ARG A 144 -10.73 -3.99 15.89
C ARG A 144 -9.28 -3.91 15.45
N GLN A 145 -8.37 -4.30 16.36
CA GLN A 145 -6.92 -4.22 16.13
C GLN A 145 -6.24 -5.43 16.73
N VAL A 146 -5.25 -5.96 16.02
CA VAL A 146 -4.24 -6.88 16.53
C VAL A 146 -2.91 -6.17 16.42
N ASP A 147 -2.23 -6.01 17.56
CA ASP A 147 -0.93 -5.37 17.61
C ASP A 147 0.16 -6.28 17.06
N LEU A 148 1.25 -5.65 16.62
CA LEU A 148 2.43 -6.38 16.22
C LEU A 148 3.09 -7.03 17.42
N LYS A 149 3.67 -8.21 17.21
CA LYS A 149 4.49 -8.91 18.18
C LYS A 149 5.94 -8.90 17.69
N ASP A 150 6.83 -8.31 18.48
CA ASP A 150 8.25 -8.15 18.14
C ASP A 150 8.48 -7.42 16.79
N GLY A 151 7.57 -6.53 16.41
CA GLY A 151 7.61 -5.78 15.15
C GLY A 151 7.05 -6.53 13.93
N GLU A 152 6.59 -7.75 14.09
CA GLU A 152 6.01 -8.63 13.07
C GLU A 152 4.49 -8.80 13.27
N PRO A 153 3.71 -9.14 12.23
CA PRO A 153 2.29 -9.48 12.38
C PRO A 153 2.08 -10.66 13.31
N ASP A 154 1.22 -10.51 14.32
CA ASP A 154 0.83 -11.58 15.21
C ASP A 154 -0.22 -12.48 14.52
N LEU A 155 0.25 -13.50 13.80
CA LEU A 155 -0.61 -14.41 13.05
C LEU A 155 -1.59 -15.18 13.98
N GLU A 156 -1.18 -15.55 15.19
CA GLU A 156 -2.07 -16.24 16.14
C GLU A 156 -3.15 -15.28 16.68
N GLY A 157 -2.79 -14.03 16.98
CA GLY A 157 -3.73 -13.01 17.38
C GLY A 157 -4.75 -12.68 16.27
N ILE A 158 -4.29 -12.57 15.01
CA ILE A 158 -5.17 -12.36 13.84
C ILE A 158 -6.12 -13.54 13.67
N LYS A 159 -5.61 -14.78 13.73
CA LYS A 159 -6.43 -16.00 13.65
C LYS A 159 -7.47 -16.07 14.75
N ALA A 160 -7.09 -15.75 15.98
CA ALA A 160 -7.99 -15.75 17.12
C ALA A 160 -9.12 -14.72 16.92
N ALA A 161 -8.77 -13.48 16.52
CA ALA A 161 -9.74 -12.42 16.27
C ALA A 161 -10.74 -12.79 15.16
N LEU A 162 -10.25 -13.32 14.02
CA LEU A 162 -11.11 -13.79 12.92
C LEU A 162 -12.04 -14.92 13.38
N SER A 163 -11.50 -15.92 14.08
CA SER A 163 -12.26 -17.09 14.53
C SER A 163 -13.33 -16.73 15.57
N GLU A 164 -13.04 -15.79 16.47
CA GLU A 164 -14.00 -15.26 17.43
C GLU A 164 -15.17 -14.59 16.74
N GLN A 165 -14.92 -13.71 15.78
CA GLN A 165 -15.98 -13.01 15.07
C GLN A 165 -16.84 -13.95 14.21
N LEU A 166 -16.24 -14.97 13.61
CA LEU A 166 -17.00 -16.01 12.90
C LEU A 166 -17.94 -16.77 13.82
N LYS A 167 -17.47 -17.18 15.03
CA LYS A 167 -18.29 -17.86 16.04
C LYS A 167 -19.44 -16.99 16.52
N ASN A 168 -19.25 -15.68 16.60
CA ASN A 168 -20.28 -14.71 17.01
C ASN A 168 -21.30 -14.41 15.91
N GLY A 169 -21.14 -14.97 14.70
CA GLY A 169 -22.01 -14.69 13.55
C GLY A 169 -21.79 -13.31 12.91
N THR A 170 -20.70 -12.64 13.25
CA THR A 170 -20.33 -11.31 12.75
C THR A 170 -18.95 -11.37 12.09
N PRO A 171 -18.80 -12.02 10.92
CA PRO A 171 -17.49 -12.20 10.30
C PRO A 171 -16.82 -10.85 10.01
N VAL A 172 -15.50 -10.84 10.10
CA VAL A 172 -14.71 -9.66 9.72
C VAL A 172 -14.93 -9.38 8.24
N LYS A 173 -15.32 -8.15 7.90
CA LYS A 173 -15.52 -7.72 6.52
C LYS A 173 -14.20 -7.37 5.85
N MET A 174 -13.30 -6.72 6.58
CA MET A 174 -12.02 -6.22 6.04
C MET A 174 -10.87 -6.52 7.01
N ALA A 175 -9.83 -7.16 6.51
CA ALA A 175 -8.50 -7.25 7.13
C ALA A 175 -7.62 -6.15 6.51
N TYR A 176 -7.28 -5.15 7.31
CA TYR A 176 -6.49 -4.00 6.89
C TYR A 176 -5.03 -4.18 7.29
N ILE A 177 -4.14 -4.02 6.34
CA ILE A 177 -2.68 -4.15 6.50
C ILE A 177 -2.02 -2.83 6.12
N GLN A 178 -1.27 -2.23 7.02
CA GLN A 178 -0.38 -1.13 6.69
C GLN A 178 1.02 -1.66 6.43
N ARG A 179 1.49 -1.53 5.18
CA ARG A 179 2.81 -2.02 4.77
C ARG A 179 3.95 -1.19 5.36
N SER A 180 3.82 0.14 5.31
CA SER A 180 4.84 1.04 5.82
C SER A 180 4.97 0.98 7.34
N ARG A 181 6.18 1.28 7.83
CA ARG A 181 6.44 1.34 9.28
C ARG A 181 5.87 2.60 9.94
N GLY A 182 5.46 3.60 9.16
CA GLY A 182 5.12 4.91 9.69
C GLY A 182 6.30 5.53 10.45
N TYR A 183 6.07 6.00 11.65
CA TYR A 183 7.11 6.55 12.53
C TYR A 183 7.73 5.53 13.50
N SER A 184 7.30 4.27 13.46
CA SER A 184 7.83 3.24 14.37
C SER A 184 9.19 2.73 13.92
N LEU A 185 9.96 2.18 14.88
CA LEU A 185 11.31 1.64 14.65
C LEU A 185 11.29 0.15 14.23
N ARG A 186 10.23 -0.27 13.55
CA ARG A 186 10.11 -1.62 12.98
C ARG A 186 10.49 -1.62 11.49
N PRO A 187 10.84 -2.74 10.89
CA PRO A 187 10.92 -2.85 9.43
C PRO A 187 9.55 -2.64 8.78
N SER A 188 9.53 -2.19 7.52
CA SER A 188 8.33 -2.24 6.68
C SER A 188 8.03 -3.69 6.32
N LEU A 189 6.76 -4.01 6.06
CA LEU A 189 6.39 -5.38 5.69
C LEU A 189 6.86 -5.71 4.28
N THR A 190 7.48 -6.87 4.15
CA THR A 190 7.80 -7.45 2.84
C THR A 190 6.54 -8.06 2.20
N ILE A 191 6.60 -8.28 0.89
CA ILE A 191 5.53 -8.99 0.17
C ILE A 191 5.31 -10.39 0.76
N ALA A 192 6.37 -11.07 1.19
CA ALA A 192 6.25 -12.37 1.84
C ALA A 192 5.42 -12.30 3.13
N LYS A 193 5.62 -11.27 3.97
CA LYS A 193 4.83 -11.09 5.20
C LYS A 193 3.37 -10.73 4.92
N ILE A 194 3.12 -9.93 3.90
CA ILE A 194 1.75 -9.64 3.46
C ILE A 194 1.06 -10.92 3.00
N ARG A 195 1.76 -11.79 2.25
CA ARG A 195 1.26 -13.09 1.80
C ARG A 195 0.90 -14.00 2.98
N GLU A 196 1.76 -14.10 3.99
CA GLU A 196 1.50 -14.88 5.21
C GLU A 196 0.18 -14.44 5.89
N VAL A 197 -0.04 -13.13 6.00
CA VAL A 197 -1.28 -12.58 6.59
C VAL A 197 -2.48 -12.83 5.68
N ALA A 198 -2.36 -12.60 4.36
CA ALA A 198 -3.43 -12.80 3.41
C ALA A 198 -3.87 -14.27 3.35
N ASP A 199 -2.93 -15.21 3.26
CA ASP A 199 -3.21 -16.65 3.24
C ASP A 199 -3.90 -17.08 4.53
N LEU A 200 -3.44 -16.59 5.69
CA LEU A 200 -4.09 -16.85 6.98
C LEU A 200 -5.53 -16.33 6.98
N VAL A 201 -5.75 -15.07 6.59
CA VAL A 201 -7.10 -14.47 6.53
C VAL A 201 -8.02 -15.29 5.65
N LYS A 202 -7.58 -15.62 4.43
CA LYS A 202 -8.37 -16.39 3.48
C LYS A 202 -8.61 -17.84 3.93
N SER A 203 -7.69 -18.44 4.66
CA SER A 203 -7.87 -19.79 5.22
C SER A 203 -8.93 -19.85 6.33
N VAL A 204 -9.09 -18.77 7.11
CA VAL A 204 -10.04 -18.69 8.25
C VAL A 204 -11.37 -18.10 7.80
N SER A 205 -11.36 -17.07 6.98
CA SER A 205 -12.55 -16.33 6.53
C SER A 205 -12.38 -15.92 5.05
N PRO A 206 -12.70 -16.79 4.10
CA PRO A 206 -12.46 -16.56 2.66
C PRO A 206 -13.11 -15.28 2.11
N GLU A 207 -14.27 -14.88 2.68
CA GLU A 207 -15.01 -13.70 2.25
C GLU A 207 -14.46 -12.36 2.83
N THR A 208 -13.51 -12.43 3.77
CA THR A 208 -12.88 -11.23 4.33
C THR A 208 -12.00 -10.59 3.27
N ALA A 209 -12.25 -9.32 2.96
CA ALA A 209 -11.43 -8.56 2.03
C ALA A 209 -10.07 -8.22 2.67
N VAL A 210 -8.98 -8.59 2.01
CA VAL A 210 -7.61 -8.20 2.39
C VAL A 210 -7.27 -6.88 1.70
N VAL A 211 -7.12 -5.83 2.50
CA VAL A 211 -6.87 -4.47 2.01
C VAL A 211 -5.52 -3.97 2.50
N VAL A 212 -4.66 -3.53 1.59
CA VAL A 212 -3.30 -3.10 1.91
C VAL A 212 -3.10 -1.63 1.61
N ASP A 213 -2.76 -0.85 2.63
CA ASP A 213 -2.13 0.46 2.45
C ASP A 213 -0.68 0.23 2.01
N ASN A 214 -0.46 0.40 0.72
CA ASN A 214 0.83 0.16 0.06
C ASN A 214 1.70 1.43 -0.04
N CYS A 215 1.31 2.53 0.58
CA CYS A 215 2.09 3.79 0.57
C CYS A 215 3.54 3.55 0.98
N TYR A 216 4.48 4.03 0.18
CA TYR A 216 5.94 3.81 0.25
C TYR A 216 6.38 2.38 -0.11
N GLY A 217 5.47 1.49 -0.49
CA GLY A 217 5.79 0.13 -0.89
C GLY A 217 5.79 -0.09 -2.39
N GLU A 218 5.27 0.87 -3.15
CA GLU A 218 5.14 0.77 -4.60
C GLU A 218 6.51 0.56 -5.26
N PHE A 219 6.65 -0.51 -6.02
CA PHE A 219 7.86 -0.88 -6.77
C PHE A 219 9.14 -1.12 -5.92
N VAL A 220 9.01 -1.25 -4.58
CA VAL A 220 10.14 -1.56 -3.69
C VAL A 220 10.58 -3.02 -3.84
N GLU A 221 9.66 -3.91 -4.12
CA GLU A 221 9.92 -5.31 -4.46
C GLU A 221 9.44 -5.60 -5.89
N ARG A 222 9.73 -6.79 -6.42
CA ARG A 222 9.31 -7.16 -7.80
C ARG A 222 7.82 -7.48 -7.89
N GLU A 223 7.28 -8.06 -6.83
CA GLU A 223 5.85 -8.33 -6.67
C GLU A 223 5.17 -7.21 -5.89
N GLU A 224 3.88 -7.05 -6.14
CA GLU A 224 3.02 -6.13 -5.40
C GLU A 224 2.03 -6.91 -4.51
N PRO A 225 1.41 -6.28 -3.50
CA PRO A 225 0.51 -6.99 -2.59
C PRO A 225 -0.68 -7.69 -3.27
N THR A 226 -1.13 -7.22 -4.44
CA THR A 226 -2.14 -7.88 -5.28
C THR A 226 -1.71 -9.30 -5.67
N GLN A 227 -0.42 -9.49 -5.93
CA GLN A 227 0.15 -10.80 -6.28
C GLN A 227 0.42 -11.65 -5.03
N ALA A 228 0.23 -11.09 -3.85
CA ALA A 228 0.39 -11.73 -2.55
C ALA A 228 -0.94 -11.97 -1.82
N GLY A 229 -2.08 -11.91 -2.53
CA GLY A 229 -3.39 -12.23 -1.99
C GLY A 229 -4.18 -11.03 -1.45
N ALA A 230 -3.72 -9.80 -1.67
CA ALA A 230 -4.52 -8.62 -1.38
C ALA A 230 -5.64 -8.46 -2.44
N ASP A 231 -6.87 -8.27 -1.97
CA ASP A 231 -8.03 -7.98 -2.83
C ASP A 231 -8.05 -6.51 -3.29
N LEU A 232 -7.47 -5.61 -2.48
CA LEU A 232 -7.39 -4.20 -2.78
C LEU A 232 -6.09 -3.61 -2.23
N ILE A 233 -5.42 -2.82 -3.05
CA ILE A 233 -4.27 -2.01 -2.61
C ILE A 233 -4.56 -0.54 -2.81
N ILE A 234 -4.06 0.29 -1.92
CA ILE A 234 -4.13 1.74 -2.04
C ILE A 234 -2.70 2.28 -1.96
N GLY A 235 -2.36 3.15 -2.87
CA GLY A 235 -1.03 3.74 -2.96
C GLY A 235 -1.07 5.24 -3.24
N SER A 236 0.11 5.85 -3.24
CA SER A 236 0.25 7.28 -3.46
C SER A 236 1.57 7.57 -4.18
N LEU A 237 1.50 7.85 -5.47
CA LEU A 237 2.68 8.14 -6.31
C LEU A 237 3.44 9.42 -5.92
N ILE A 238 2.90 10.25 -5.04
CA ILE A 238 3.63 11.40 -4.50
C ILE A 238 4.80 10.98 -3.62
N LYS A 239 4.84 9.72 -3.19
CA LYS A 239 5.82 9.20 -2.23
C LYS A 239 6.94 8.41 -2.88
N ASN A 240 6.69 7.83 -4.06
CA ASN A 240 7.65 7.00 -4.82
C ASN A 240 7.77 7.50 -6.25
#